data_c07b56c03ab72fe2b0090c35ca8c340b
#
_entry.id   c07b56c03ab72fe2b0090c35ca8c340b
#
_cell.length_a   1.000
_cell.length_b   1.000
_cell.length_c   1.000
_cell.angle_alpha   90.00
_cell.angle_beta   90.00
_cell.angle_gamma   90.00
#
_symmetry.space_group_name_H-M   'P 1'
#
loop_
_entity.id
_entity.type
_entity.pdbx_description
1 polymer ?
#
loop_
_entity_poly.entity_id
_entity_poly.type
_entity_poly.pdbx_seq_one_letter_code
_entity_poly.pdbx_strand_id
1 'polypeptide(L)'
;MEYLALIAAILLVDLLALVSPGPNFVLVSSAAVSQSRKHAIWTACGIATGSFAWAAAAALGIVSVFEVFPLLGLFLKVVGAAYLLYLGAKLLRSNGFQPKERRDQNAPGEAAGYWRGFLVNMTNPKSAAYYASVFAAFLTPEMPTWVLILLVSAIALMSLAWHVLLAVGFSAAAILARYISVSKWVDRLCGAFLVLLGL
;
A
#
# COMPACT_ATOMS: atom_id res chain seq x y z
N MET A 1 21.35 11.85 -11.13
CA MET A 1 20.38 12.65 -10.36
C MET A 1 18.94 12.48 -10.89
N GLU A 2 18.79 12.14 -12.15
CA GLU A 2 17.51 12.01 -12.86
C GLU A 2 16.52 11.02 -12.21
N TYR A 3 16.99 9.82 -11.82
CA TYR A 3 16.12 8.83 -11.20
C TYR A 3 15.77 9.10 -9.72
N LEU A 4 16.52 9.96 -9.02
CA LEU A 4 16.24 10.24 -7.60
C LEU A 4 14.89 10.95 -7.40
N ALA A 5 14.59 11.93 -8.26
CA ALA A 5 13.32 12.65 -8.21
C ALA A 5 12.14 11.71 -8.51
N LEU A 6 12.31 10.83 -9.50
CA LEU A 6 11.31 9.82 -9.85
C LEU A 6 11.07 8.83 -8.71
N ILE A 7 12.14 8.28 -8.13
CA ILE A 7 12.05 7.36 -6.98
C ILE A 7 11.35 8.04 -5.81
N ALA A 8 11.74 9.28 -5.50
CA ALA A 8 11.11 10.05 -4.43
C ALA A 8 9.61 10.29 -4.68
N ALA A 9 9.23 10.60 -5.93
CA ALA A 9 7.83 10.78 -6.30
C ALA A 9 7.03 9.48 -6.11
N ILE A 10 7.53 8.34 -6.61
CA ILE A 10 6.87 7.04 -6.46
C ILE A 10 6.75 6.65 -4.98
N LEU A 11 7.81 6.83 -4.19
CA LEU A 11 7.77 6.53 -2.76
C LEU A 11 6.81 7.45 -1.98
N LEU A 12 6.70 8.71 -2.37
CA LEU A 12 5.72 9.62 -1.78
C LEU A 12 4.28 9.16 -2.07
N VAL A 13 4.02 8.76 -3.32
CA VAL A 13 2.71 8.21 -3.73
C VAL A 13 2.40 6.93 -2.94
N ASP A 14 3.39 6.04 -2.81
CA ASP A 14 3.25 4.79 -2.05
C ASP A 14 2.96 5.08 -0.56
N LEU A 15 3.68 6.01 0.04
CA LEU A 15 3.44 6.43 1.43
C LEU A 15 2.00 6.92 1.64
N LEU A 16 1.49 7.75 0.75
CA LEU A 16 0.11 8.26 0.83
C LEU A 16 -0.93 7.15 0.65
N ALA A 17 -0.66 6.20 -0.23
CA ALA A 17 -1.50 5.02 -0.40
C ALA A 17 -1.47 4.09 0.84
N LEU A 18 -0.30 3.94 1.49
CA LEU A 18 -0.12 3.16 2.71
C LEU A 18 -0.85 3.78 3.91
N VAL A 19 -0.74 5.10 4.07
CA VAL A 19 -1.37 5.85 5.18
C VAL A 19 -2.89 5.81 5.08
N SER A 20 -3.42 5.72 3.86
CA SER A 20 -4.86 5.63 3.61
C SER A 20 -5.46 4.32 4.13
N PRO A 21 -6.47 4.36 5.02
CA PRO A 21 -7.11 3.16 5.55
C PRO A 21 -7.67 2.24 4.46
N GLY A 22 -7.17 1.02 4.44
CA GLY A 22 -7.60 -0.04 3.52
C GLY A 22 -7.58 -1.40 4.22
N PRO A 23 -7.83 -2.51 3.49
CA PRO A 23 -7.86 -3.85 4.08
C PRO A 23 -6.60 -4.20 4.88
N ASN A 24 -5.41 -3.85 4.39
CA ASN A 24 -4.13 -4.11 5.07
C ASN A 24 -4.03 -3.33 6.40
N PHE A 25 -4.36 -2.04 6.35
CA PHE A 25 -4.39 -1.18 7.52
C PHE A 25 -5.37 -1.71 8.58
N VAL A 26 -6.60 -2.04 8.17
CA VAL A 26 -7.65 -2.60 9.07
C VAL A 26 -7.18 -3.91 9.69
N LEU A 27 -6.54 -4.78 8.91
CA LEU A 27 -6.07 -6.07 9.39
C LEU A 27 -5.01 -5.93 10.49
N VAL A 28 -3.96 -5.12 10.27
CA VAL A 28 -2.90 -4.91 11.26
C VAL A 28 -3.44 -4.20 12.49
N SER A 29 -4.25 -3.17 12.31
CA SER A 29 -4.87 -2.41 13.40
C SER A 29 -5.77 -3.30 14.27
N SER A 30 -6.60 -4.15 13.64
CA SER A 30 -7.43 -5.12 14.37
C SER A 30 -6.57 -6.14 15.12
N ALA A 31 -5.51 -6.67 14.50
CA ALA A 31 -4.60 -7.62 15.13
C ALA A 31 -3.90 -7.01 16.35
N ALA A 32 -3.48 -5.75 16.27
CA ALA A 32 -2.83 -5.03 17.36
C ALA A 32 -3.75 -4.80 18.56
N VAL A 33 -5.05 -4.57 18.31
CA VAL A 33 -6.05 -4.28 19.35
C VAL A 33 -6.65 -5.56 19.93
N SER A 34 -6.95 -6.57 19.08
CA SER A 34 -7.75 -7.73 19.50
C SER A 34 -6.94 -9.00 19.77
N GLN A 35 -5.68 -9.04 19.38
CA GLN A 35 -4.85 -10.25 19.55
C GLN A 35 -3.59 -9.92 20.36
N SER A 36 -2.44 -9.78 19.71
CA SER A 36 -1.20 -9.40 20.35
C SER A 36 -0.34 -8.53 19.45
N ARG A 37 0.49 -7.70 20.05
CA ARG A 37 1.50 -6.91 19.32
C ARG A 37 2.38 -7.79 18.42
N LYS A 38 2.78 -8.96 18.92
CA LYS A 38 3.63 -9.89 18.19
C LYS A 38 2.93 -10.45 16.96
N HIS A 39 1.67 -10.88 17.11
CA HIS A 39 0.84 -11.31 15.98
C HIS A 39 0.63 -10.21 14.95
N ALA A 40 0.40 -8.96 15.38
CA ALA A 40 0.26 -7.82 14.48
C ALA A 40 1.56 -7.51 13.71
N ILE A 41 2.73 -7.66 14.33
CA ILE A 41 4.03 -7.51 13.66
C ILE A 41 4.21 -8.59 12.59
N TRP A 42 3.90 -9.86 12.87
CA TRP A 42 3.96 -10.92 11.87
C TRP A 42 2.97 -10.70 10.73
N THR A 43 1.79 -10.17 11.03
CA THR A 43 0.82 -9.73 10.00
C THR A 43 1.42 -8.62 9.12
N ALA A 44 2.11 -7.66 9.71
CA ALA A 44 2.84 -6.61 8.98
C ALA A 44 3.93 -7.17 8.07
N CYS A 45 4.70 -8.16 8.54
CA CYS A 45 5.70 -8.86 7.72
C CYS A 45 5.06 -9.54 6.49
N GLY A 46 3.94 -10.23 6.68
CA GLY A 46 3.21 -10.86 5.59
C GLY A 46 2.72 -9.84 4.55
N ILE A 47 2.16 -8.72 5.01
CA ILE A 47 1.73 -7.62 4.12
C ILE A 47 2.92 -7.05 3.34
N ALA A 48 4.06 -6.82 3.98
CA ALA A 48 5.25 -6.29 3.32
C ALA A 48 5.79 -7.25 2.24
N THR A 49 5.77 -8.56 2.51
CA THR A 49 6.11 -9.58 1.50
C THR A 49 5.13 -9.55 0.32
N GLY A 50 3.83 -9.39 0.57
CA GLY A 50 2.84 -9.21 -0.48
C GLY A 50 3.06 -7.91 -1.28
N SER A 51 3.45 -6.82 -0.63
CA SER A 51 3.79 -5.55 -1.30
C SER A 51 5.01 -5.70 -2.20
N PHE A 52 6.05 -6.41 -1.71
CA PHE A 52 7.21 -6.78 -2.53
C PHE A 52 6.80 -7.58 -3.77
N ALA A 53 5.96 -8.61 -3.59
CA ALA A 53 5.50 -9.46 -4.69
C ALA A 53 4.71 -8.67 -5.74
N TRP A 54 3.79 -7.80 -5.32
CA TRP A 54 3.04 -6.94 -6.24
C TRP A 54 3.94 -5.93 -6.96
N ALA A 55 4.85 -5.26 -6.24
CA ALA A 55 5.78 -4.30 -6.83
C ALA A 55 6.73 -4.99 -7.83
N ALA A 56 7.27 -6.16 -7.50
CA ALA A 56 8.12 -6.94 -8.39
C ALA A 56 7.36 -7.42 -9.63
N ALA A 57 6.15 -7.95 -9.46
CA ALA A 57 5.31 -8.39 -10.57
C ALA A 57 4.94 -7.22 -11.50
N ALA A 58 4.60 -6.06 -10.94
CA ALA A 58 4.30 -4.87 -11.72
C ALA A 58 5.53 -4.33 -12.45
N ALA A 59 6.70 -4.28 -11.79
CA ALA A 59 7.94 -3.84 -12.42
C ALA A 59 8.33 -4.70 -13.62
N LEU A 60 8.34 -6.01 -13.44
CA LEU A 60 8.69 -6.97 -14.50
C LEU A 60 7.63 -7.02 -15.59
N GLY A 61 6.35 -7.04 -15.22
CA GLY A 61 5.24 -7.13 -16.15
C GLY A 61 5.08 -5.89 -17.02
N ILE A 62 5.20 -4.70 -16.44
CA ILE A 62 5.03 -3.44 -17.18
C ILE A 62 6.16 -3.19 -18.18
N VAL A 63 7.41 -3.43 -17.77
CA VAL A 63 8.55 -3.31 -18.70
C VAL A 63 8.35 -4.23 -19.91
N SER A 64 8.03 -5.51 -19.67
CA SER A 64 7.80 -6.48 -20.77
C SER A 64 6.62 -6.07 -21.66
N VAL A 65 5.55 -5.53 -21.10
CA VAL A 65 4.38 -5.08 -21.89
C VAL A 65 4.73 -3.88 -22.78
N PHE A 66 5.51 -2.91 -22.27
CA PHE A 66 5.92 -1.75 -23.08
C PHE A 66 6.83 -2.14 -24.24
N GLU A 67 7.72 -3.13 -24.04
CA GLU A 67 8.62 -3.62 -25.11
C GLU A 67 7.87 -4.34 -26.21
N VAL A 68 6.92 -5.22 -25.84
CA VAL A 68 6.21 -6.09 -26.81
C VAL A 68 4.97 -5.40 -27.42
N PHE A 69 4.26 -4.60 -26.62
CA PHE A 69 2.99 -3.98 -27.01
C PHE A 69 2.92 -2.50 -26.60
N PRO A 70 3.56 -1.57 -27.33
CA PRO A 70 3.60 -0.14 -26.93
C PRO A 70 2.22 0.51 -26.75
N LEU A 71 1.23 0.15 -27.59
CA LEU A 71 -0.14 0.65 -27.48
C LEU A 71 -0.84 0.18 -26.20
N LEU A 72 -0.57 -1.07 -25.77
CA LEU A 72 -1.07 -1.59 -24.51
C LEU A 72 -0.43 -0.85 -23.32
N GLY A 73 0.83 -0.46 -23.43
CA GLY A 73 1.51 0.37 -22.45
C GLY A 73 0.81 1.73 -22.28
N LEU A 74 0.44 2.39 -23.38
CA LEU A 74 -0.32 3.64 -23.32
C LEU A 74 -1.70 3.44 -22.66
N PHE A 75 -2.41 2.38 -23.03
CA PHE A 75 -3.69 2.01 -22.41
C PHE A 75 -3.56 1.80 -20.90
N LEU A 76 -2.53 1.09 -20.45
CA LEU A 76 -2.27 0.85 -19.04
C LEU A 76 -1.98 2.15 -18.27
N LYS A 77 -1.27 3.12 -18.88
CA LYS A 77 -1.06 4.45 -18.26
C LYS A 77 -2.39 5.17 -18.04
N VAL A 78 -3.27 5.19 -19.04
CA VAL A 78 -4.59 5.83 -18.92
C VAL A 78 -5.45 5.15 -17.85
N VAL A 79 -5.48 3.82 -17.85
CA VAL A 79 -6.20 3.04 -16.81
C VAL A 79 -5.60 3.32 -15.42
N GLY A 80 -4.28 3.41 -15.33
CA GLY A 80 -3.57 3.75 -14.09
C GLY A 80 -3.96 5.11 -13.55
N ALA A 81 -3.93 6.14 -14.38
CA ALA A 81 -4.36 7.50 -14.02
C ALA A 81 -5.83 7.52 -13.59
N ALA A 82 -6.72 6.90 -14.35
CA ALA A 82 -8.14 6.77 -14.00
C ALA A 82 -8.35 6.07 -12.63
N TYR A 83 -7.55 5.05 -12.32
CA TYR A 83 -7.61 4.39 -11.04
C TYR A 83 -7.12 5.28 -9.88
N LEU A 84 -6.06 6.07 -10.08
CA LEU A 84 -5.61 7.04 -9.07
C LEU A 84 -6.69 8.09 -8.80
N LEU A 85 -7.35 8.61 -9.85
CA LEU A 85 -8.50 9.51 -9.73
C LEU A 85 -9.66 8.86 -8.95
N TYR A 86 -10.03 7.63 -9.28
CA TYR A 86 -11.05 6.87 -8.56
C TYR A 86 -10.71 6.70 -7.08
N LEU A 87 -9.48 6.27 -6.78
CA LEU A 87 -9.03 6.06 -5.40
C LEU A 87 -9.01 7.39 -4.62
N GLY A 88 -8.51 8.45 -5.23
CA GLY A 88 -8.51 9.78 -4.66
C GLY A 88 -9.92 10.29 -4.36
N ALA A 89 -10.85 10.18 -5.31
CA ALA A 89 -12.25 10.54 -5.10
C ALA A 89 -12.93 9.72 -4.00
N LYS A 90 -12.61 8.43 -3.90
CA LYS A 90 -13.09 7.56 -2.82
C LYS A 90 -12.61 8.01 -1.45
N LEU A 91 -11.33 8.41 -1.33
CA LEU A 91 -10.76 8.91 -0.09
C LEU A 91 -11.32 10.27 0.32
N LEU A 92 -11.57 11.17 -0.64
CA LEU A 92 -12.21 12.46 -0.36
C LEU A 92 -13.61 12.29 0.26
N ARG A 93 -14.31 11.19 -0.06
CA ARG A 93 -15.64 10.85 0.46
C ARG A 93 -15.60 9.96 1.70
N SER A 94 -14.42 9.60 2.19
CA SER A 94 -14.27 8.73 3.38
C SER A 94 -14.79 9.42 4.64
N ASN A 95 -15.38 8.62 5.52
CA ASN A 95 -15.79 9.05 6.87
C ASN A 95 -14.70 8.76 7.93
N GLY A 96 -13.49 8.39 7.48
CA GLY A 96 -12.37 8.03 8.34
C GLY A 96 -12.39 6.57 8.77
N PHE A 97 -11.39 6.21 9.57
CA PHE A 97 -11.21 4.85 10.07
C PHE A 97 -12.17 4.52 11.22
N GLN A 98 -12.87 3.41 11.10
CA GLN A 98 -13.70 2.85 12.18
C GLN A 98 -13.19 1.44 12.49
N PRO A 99 -12.63 1.21 13.69
CA PRO A 99 -12.17 -0.11 14.08
C PRO A 99 -13.35 -1.06 14.24
N LYS A 100 -13.27 -2.25 13.65
CA LYS A 100 -14.22 -3.33 13.92
C LYS A 100 -13.71 -4.12 15.11
N GLU A 101 -14.40 -4.05 16.23
CA GLU A 101 -14.12 -4.90 17.38
C GLU A 101 -14.44 -6.37 17.04
N ARG A 102 -13.39 -7.18 16.89
CA ARG A 102 -13.49 -8.63 16.94
C ARG A 102 -12.50 -9.12 17.99
N ARG A 103 -12.98 -9.42 19.18
CA ARG A 103 -12.23 -10.21 20.15
C ARG A 103 -12.30 -11.68 19.73
N ASP A 104 -11.27 -12.16 19.06
CA ASP A 104 -11.05 -13.58 18.88
C ASP A 104 -10.26 -14.10 20.10
N GLN A 105 -10.90 -14.88 20.95
CA GLN A 105 -10.29 -15.39 22.19
C GLN A 105 -9.23 -16.46 21.93
N ASN A 106 -9.16 -17.02 20.73
CA ASN A 106 -8.09 -17.95 20.30
C ASN A 106 -7.15 -17.20 19.34
N ALA A 107 -6.15 -16.50 19.89
CA ALA A 107 -5.14 -15.85 19.07
C ALA A 107 -4.38 -16.91 18.25
N PRO A 108 -4.52 -16.93 16.91
CA PRO A 108 -3.76 -17.84 16.07
C PRO A 108 -2.27 -17.51 16.20
N GLY A 109 -1.40 -18.53 16.06
CA GLY A 109 0.06 -18.37 16.20
C GLY A 109 0.63 -17.35 15.20
N GLU A 110 1.88 -16.99 15.40
CA GLU A 110 2.59 -15.95 14.62
C GLU A 110 2.61 -16.27 13.11
N ALA A 111 2.84 -17.53 12.75
CA ALA A 111 2.81 -17.99 11.36
C ALA A 111 1.44 -17.72 10.69
N ALA A 112 0.35 -17.89 11.44
CA ALA A 112 -0.98 -17.58 10.93
C ALA A 112 -1.16 -16.07 10.69
N GLY A 113 -0.56 -15.21 11.53
CA GLY A 113 -0.52 -13.77 11.31
C GLY A 113 0.18 -13.41 10.00
N TYR A 114 1.36 -13.96 9.76
CA TYR A 114 2.11 -13.74 8.53
C TYR A 114 1.31 -14.16 7.29
N TRP A 115 0.83 -15.38 7.25
CA TRP A 115 0.07 -15.87 6.10
C TRP A 115 -1.22 -15.09 5.86
N ARG A 116 -1.91 -14.71 6.93
CA ARG A 116 -3.10 -13.86 6.82
C ARG A 116 -2.77 -12.49 6.23
N GLY A 117 -1.67 -11.87 6.67
CA GLY A 117 -1.18 -10.61 6.12
C GLY A 117 -0.83 -10.72 4.65
N PHE A 118 -0.07 -11.74 4.29
CA PHE A 118 0.31 -12.02 2.91
C PHE A 118 -0.91 -12.24 2.00
N LEU A 119 -1.80 -13.14 2.38
CA LEU A 119 -2.99 -13.46 1.58
C LEU A 119 -3.94 -12.28 1.43
N VAL A 120 -4.17 -11.52 2.52
CA VAL A 120 -5.02 -10.31 2.43
C VAL A 120 -4.40 -9.27 1.51
N ASN A 121 -3.08 -9.08 1.52
CA ASN A 121 -2.43 -8.17 0.58
C ASN A 121 -2.51 -8.69 -0.86
N MET A 122 -2.23 -9.97 -1.09
CA MET A 122 -2.26 -10.59 -2.43
C MET A 122 -3.66 -10.60 -3.05
N THR A 123 -4.70 -10.73 -2.24
CA THR A 123 -6.10 -10.69 -2.68
C THR A 123 -6.72 -9.30 -2.63
N ASN A 124 -5.95 -8.28 -2.18
CA ASN A 124 -6.45 -6.92 -2.05
C ASN A 124 -6.49 -6.22 -3.42
N PRO A 125 -7.68 -5.95 -3.97
CA PRO A 125 -7.79 -5.29 -5.26
C PRO A 125 -7.20 -3.86 -5.25
N LYS A 126 -7.17 -3.20 -4.08
CA LYS A 126 -6.52 -1.90 -3.93
C LYS A 126 -5.02 -2.02 -4.17
N SER A 127 -4.35 -3.03 -3.61
CA SER A 127 -2.90 -3.25 -3.78
C SER A 127 -2.58 -3.59 -5.24
N ALA A 128 -3.30 -4.56 -5.83
CA ALA A 128 -3.09 -4.98 -7.21
C ALA A 128 -3.21 -3.80 -8.19
N ALA A 129 -4.34 -3.10 -8.14
CA ALA A 129 -4.61 -1.98 -9.04
C ALA A 129 -3.67 -0.79 -8.77
N TYR A 130 -3.31 -0.52 -7.50
CA TYR A 130 -2.37 0.52 -7.12
C TYR A 130 -0.99 0.28 -7.74
N TYR A 131 -0.38 -0.89 -7.51
CA TYR A 131 0.96 -1.16 -8.05
C TYR A 131 0.97 -1.20 -9.57
N ALA A 132 -0.02 -1.82 -10.20
CA ALA A 132 -0.15 -1.80 -11.65
C ALA A 132 -0.24 -0.36 -12.19
N SER A 133 -1.05 0.50 -11.57
CA SER A 133 -1.27 1.88 -12.01
C SER A 133 -0.03 2.76 -11.85
N VAL A 134 0.59 2.73 -10.66
CA VAL A 134 1.77 3.56 -10.36
C VAL A 134 2.93 3.16 -11.25
N PHE A 135 3.18 1.86 -11.40
CA PHE A 135 4.28 1.42 -12.24
C PHE A 135 4.01 1.69 -13.73
N ALA A 136 2.78 1.55 -14.20
CA ALA A 136 2.42 1.93 -15.58
C ALA A 136 2.58 3.43 -15.84
N ALA A 137 2.31 4.27 -14.85
CA ALA A 137 2.42 5.73 -14.99
C ALA A 137 3.86 6.24 -14.98
N PHE A 138 4.73 5.61 -14.19
CA PHE A 138 6.07 6.14 -13.90
C PHE A 138 7.23 5.35 -14.51
N LEU A 139 7.07 4.06 -14.83
CA LEU A 139 8.14 3.27 -15.40
C LEU A 139 8.20 3.39 -16.92
N THR A 140 9.44 3.32 -17.44
CA THR A 140 9.73 3.25 -18.88
C THR A 140 10.64 2.05 -19.17
N PRO A 141 10.63 1.51 -20.42
CA PRO A 141 11.47 0.36 -20.77
C PRO A 141 12.97 0.61 -20.60
N GLU A 142 13.40 1.86 -20.74
CA GLU A 142 14.81 2.24 -20.69
C GLU A 142 15.36 2.34 -19.25
N MET A 143 14.53 2.09 -18.24
CA MET A 143 14.99 2.18 -16.85
C MET A 143 16.02 1.11 -16.51
N PRO A 144 17.15 1.52 -15.91
CA PRO A 144 18.17 0.58 -15.47
C PRO A 144 17.60 -0.39 -14.41
N THR A 145 17.99 -1.66 -14.48
CA THR A 145 17.55 -2.71 -13.54
C THR A 145 17.81 -2.35 -12.08
N TRP A 146 18.92 -1.65 -11.78
CA TRP A 146 19.20 -1.23 -10.41
C TRP A 146 18.15 -0.26 -9.84
N VAL A 147 17.54 0.58 -10.69
CA VAL A 147 16.44 1.49 -10.26
C VAL A 147 15.23 0.66 -9.86
N LEU A 148 14.87 -0.35 -10.65
CA LEU A 148 13.74 -1.24 -10.35
C LEU A 148 13.98 -2.02 -9.06
N ILE A 149 15.19 -2.57 -8.86
CA ILE A 149 15.55 -3.29 -7.64
C ILE A 149 15.46 -2.35 -6.42
N LEU A 150 16.04 -1.15 -6.53
CA LEU A 150 15.98 -0.17 -5.45
C LEU A 150 14.55 0.22 -5.11
N LEU A 151 13.73 0.49 -6.13
CA LEU A 151 12.34 0.89 -5.97
C LEU A 151 11.50 -0.21 -5.29
N VAL A 152 11.56 -1.43 -5.79
CA VAL A 152 10.84 -2.59 -5.23
C VAL A 152 11.25 -2.85 -3.78
N SER A 153 12.56 -2.76 -3.50
CA SER A 153 13.09 -2.95 -2.15
C SER A 153 12.64 -1.82 -1.21
N ALA A 154 12.70 -0.57 -1.66
CA ALA A 154 12.28 0.58 -0.88
C ALA A 154 10.77 0.54 -0.54
N ILE A 155 9.93 0.17 -1.50
CA ILE A 155 8.48 -0.04 -1.30
C ILE A 155 8.23 -1.12 -0.23
N ALA A 156 8.91 -2.26 -0.34
CA ALA A 156 8.75 -3.35 0.64
C ALA A 156 9.17 -2.91 2.06
N LEU A 157 10.31 -2.22 2.18
CA LEU A 157 10.80 -1.70 3.44
C LEU A 157 9.87 -0.63 4.03
N MET A 158 9.35 0.27 3.19
CA MET A 158 8.40 1.30 3.62
C MET A 158 7.07 0.68 4.06
N SER A 159 6.57 -0.31 3.32
CA SER A 159 5.39 -1.09 3.72
C SER A 159 5.61 -1.79 5.06
N LEU A 160 6.77 -2.43 5.25
CA LEU A 160 7.13 -3.06 6.52
C LEU A 160 7.17 -2.05 7.67
N ALA A 161 7.92 -0.96 7.49
CA ALA A 161 8.07 0.09 8.50
C ALA A 161 6.71 0.68 8.91
N TRP A 162 5.86 1.01 7.92
CA TRP A 162 4.54 1.56 8.17
C TRP A 162 3.64 0.59 8.95
N HIS A 163 3.52 -0.66 8.50
CA HIS A 163 2.63 -1.63 9.14
C HIS A 163 3.16 -2.08 10.52
N VAL A 164 4.48 -2.13 10.72
CA VAL A 164 5.07 -2.35 12.05
C VAL A 164 4.79 -1.17 12.97
N LEU A 165 4.90 0.07 12.46
CA LEU A 165 4.54 1.26 13.23
C LEU A 165 3.06 1.21 13.69
N LEU A 166 2.15 0.79 12.80
CA LEU A 166 0.74 0.58 13.16
C LEU A 166 0.57 -0.53 14.21
N ALA A 167 1.26 -1.67 14.02
CA ALA A 167 1.19 -2.79 14.95
C ALA A 167 1.65 -2.41 16.37
N VAL A 168 2.72 -1.63 16.45
CA VAL A 168 3.26 -1.15 17.73
C VAL A 168 2.41 -0.02 18.31
N GLY A 169 2.09 0.97 17.50
CA GLY A 169 1.36 2.17 17.92
C GLY A 169 -0.06 1.85 18.39
N PHE A 170 -0.80 1.06 17.62
CA PHE A 170 -2.21 0.77 17.94
C PHE A 170 -2.40 -0.30 19.02
N SER A 171 -1.32 -0.91 19.47
CA SER A 171 -1.33 -1.66 20.74
C SER A 171 -1.56 -0.75 21.94
N ALA A 172 -1.41 0.58 21.80
CA ALA A 172 -1.75 1.58 22.81
C ALA A 172 -3.08 2.26 22.45
N ALA A 173 -4.10 2.08 23.28
CA ALA A 173 -5.46 2.58 23.04
C ALA A 173 -5.51 4.12 22.82
N ALA A 174 -4.65 4.88 23.50
CA ALA A 174 -4.58 6.34 23.36
C ALA A 174 -4.12 6.76 21.94
N ILE A 175 -3.17 6.05 21.34
CA ILE A 175 -2.69 6.34 20.00
C ILE A 175 -3.78 5.99 18.97
N LEU A 176 -4.45 4.86 19.14
CA LEU A 176 -5.56 4.46 18.29
C LEU A 176 -6.70 5.49 18.32
N ALA A 177 -7.11 5.93 19.53
CA ALA A 177 -8.16 6.93 19.68
C ALA A 177 -7.80 8.26 18.99
N ARG A 178 -6.55 8.69 19.12
CA ARG A 178 -6.06 9.91 18.45
C ARG A 178 -6.01 9.75 16.93
N TYR A 179 -5.62 8.59 16.44
CA TYR A 179 -5.67 8.33 14.99
C TYR A 179 -7.10 8.37 14.46
N ILE A 180 -8.06 7.72 15.12
CA ILE A 180 -9.47 7.73 14.74
C ILE A 180 -9.99 9.17 14.57
N SER A 181 -9.65 10.06 15.51
CA SER A 181 -10.13 11.46 15.48
C SER A 181 -9.62 12.27 14.28
N VAL A 182 -8.44 11.94 13.73
CA VAL A 182 -7.84 12.65 12.59
C VAL A 182 -7.93 11.89 11.26
N SER A 183 -8.35 10.64 11.27
CA SER A 183 -8.31 9.74 10.10
C SER A 183 -9.07 10.27 8.89
N LYS A 184 -10.19 10.97 9.11
CA LYS A 184 -10.97 11.63 8.05
C LYS A 184 -10.17 12.71 7.32
N TRP A 185 -9.36 13.48 8.04
CA TRP A 185 -8.50 14.51 7.45
C TRP A 185 -7.33 13.89 6.70
N VAL A 186 -6.75 12.83 7.24
CA VAL A 186 -5.70 12.04 6.57
C VAL A 186 -6.22 11.51 5.23
N ASP A 187 -7.41 10.89 5.22
CA ASP A 187 -8.04 10.40 3.99
C ASP A 187 -8.25 11.51 2.96
N ARG A 188 -8.73 12.67 3.38
CA ARG A 188 -8.96 13.80 2.47
C ARG A 188 -7.68 14.35 1.87
N LEU A 189 -6.62 14.50 2.66
CA LEU A 189 -5.31 14.95 2.17
C LEU A 189 -4.71 13.95 1.19
N CYS A 190 -4.72 12.66 1.52
CA CYS A 190 -4.27 11.61 0.62
C CYS A 190 -5.12 11.57 -0.66
N GLY A 191 -6.44 11.71 -0.53
CA GLY A 191 -7.35 11.73 -1.66
C GLY A 191 -7.10 12.89 -2.62
N ALA A 192 -6.93 14.11 -2.09
CA ALA A 192 -6.61 15.29 -2.89
C ALA A 192 -5.29 15.12 -3.65
N PHE A 193 -4.26 14.59 -2.99
CA PHE A 193 -2.98 14.35 -3.63
C PHE A 193 -3.06 13.30 -4.75
N LEU A 194 -3.79 12.18 -4.53
CA LEU A 194 -3.96 11.15 -5.57
C LEU A 194 -4.76 11.66 -6.76
N VAL A 195 -5.74 12.57 -6.56
CA VAL A 195 -6.44 13.23 -7.66
C VAL A 195 -5.48 14.11 -8.47
N LEU A 196 -4.65 14.92 -7.81
CA LEU A 196 -3.66 15.77 -8.49
C LEU A 196 -2.64 14.96 -9.31
N LEU A 197 -2.30 13.75 -8.88
CA LEU A 197 -1.40 12.86 -9.62
C LEU A 197 -2.06 12.16 -10.80
N GLY A 198 -3.38 11.96 -10.75
CA GLY A 198 -4.14 11.31 -11.82
C GLY A 198 -4.55 12.28 -12.96
N LEU A 199 -4.36 13.59 -12.77
CA LEU A 199 -4.62 14.63 -13.78
C LEU A 199 -3.41 14.83 -14.67
#